data_f0c3f16e9288353ba97fc5ed89e3fa4f
#
_entry.id   f0c3f16e9288353ba97fc5ed89e3fa4f
#
_cell.length_a   1.000
_cell.length_b   1.000
_cell.length_c   1.000
_cell.angle_alpha   90.00
_cell.angle_beta   90.00
_cell.angle_gamma   90.00
#
_symmetry.space_group_name_H-M   'P 1'
#
loop_
_entity.id
_entity.type
_entity.pdbx_description
1 polymer ?
#
loop_
_entity_poly.entity_id
_entity_poly.type
_entity_poly.pdbx_seq_one_letter_code
_entity_poly.pdbx_strand_id
1 'polypeptide(L)'
;MVKQVDPFYQQIARTIAQEGRQILCIAAEAKLSAFYYTIGNSLRGAPELLLIGNFEEKPTMKILNKLSEMMLETGRAFSNGQRVNPFGGEHDMQVWNTTPIAKLQYTAQVGEFLASLDSVTGVPKDYTVQQVVLPDPKGRYPADKRCHKRYRVPVLRPTADLMADMRSTLVH
;
A
#
# COMPACT_ATOMS: atom_id res chain seq x y z
N MET A 1 -20.03 14.61 -26.90
CA MET A 1 -18.65 14.15 -27.09
C MET A 1 -18.35 13.04 -26.08
N VAL A 2 -18.07 11.86 -26.56
CA VAL A 2 -17.64 10.76 -25.70
C VAL A 2 -16.21 11.08 -25.25
N LYS A 3 -15.98 11.27 -23.96
CA LYS A 3 -14.67 11.48 -23.38
C LYS A 3 -13.83 10.22 -23.61
N GLN A 4 -12.82 10.32 -24.46
CA GLN A 4 -11.95 9.19 -24.75
C GLN A 4 -11.18 8.85 -23.47
N VAL A 5 -11.36 7.66 -22.92
CA VAL A 5 -10.64 7.21 -21.74
C VAL A 5 -9.17 7.01 -22.09
N ASP A 6 -8.27 7.50 -21.25
CA ASP A 6 -6.82 7.35 -21.42
C ASP A 6 -6.46 5.87 -21.61
N PRO A 7 -5.69 5.50 -22.64
CA PRO A 7 -5.24 4.13 -22.87
C PRO A 7 -4.56 3.48 -21.65
N PHE A 8 -3.87 4.26 -20.85
CA PHE A 8 -3.27 3.81 -19.60
C PHE A 8 -4.31 3.26 -18.62
N TYR A 9 -5.41 4.00 -18.40
CA TYR A 9 -6.48 3.53 -17.52
C TYR A 9 -7.30 2.39 -18.14
N GLN A 10 -7.41 2.36 -19.45
CA GLN A 10 -8.02 1.20 -20.14
C GLN A 10 -7.20 -0.08 -19.90
N GLN A 11 -5.88 0.02 -19.94
CA GLN A 11 -5.01 -1.13 -19.67
C GLN A 11 -5.13 -1.59 -18.21
N ILE A 12 -5.19 -0.65 -17.25
CA ILE A 12 -5.43 -0.96 -15.84
C ILE A 12 -6.76 -1.71 -15.67
N ALA A 13 -7.83 -1.22 -16.29
CA ALA A 13 -9.14 -1.86 -16.25
C ALA A 13 -9.11 -3.31 -16.79
N ARG A 14 -8.38 -3.56 -17.87
CA ARG A 14 -8.21 -4.90 -18.43
C ARG A 14 -7.46 -5.82 -17.46
N THR A 15 -6.38 -5.35 -16.86
CA THR A 15 -5.61 -6.13 -15.87
C THR A 15 -6.47 -6.46 -14.66
N ILE A 16 -7.25 -5.51 -14.15
CA ILE A 16 -8.16 -5.74 -13.02
C ILE A 16 -9.23 -6.77 -13.37
N ALA A 17 -9.80 -6.71 -14.59
CA ALA A 17 -10.80 -7.67 -15.05
C ALA A 17 -10.23 -9.10 -15.12
N GLN A 18 -8.95 -9.25 -15.46
CA GLN A 18 -8.29 -10.54 -15.62
C GLN A 18 -7.71 -11.07 -14.30
N GLU A 19 -7.10 -10.21 -13.51
CA GLU A 19 -6.26 -10.60 -12.36
C GLU A 19 -6.79 -10.11 -11.01
N GLY A 20 -7.84 -9.29 -11.01
CA GLY A 20 -8.45 -8.72 -9.80
C GLY A 20 -7.86 -7.39 -9.35
N ARG A 21 -6.61 -7.09 -9.71
CA ARG A 21 -5.93 -5.82 -9.42
C ARG A 21 -4.74 -5.60 -10.35
N GLN A 22 -4.33 -4.36 -10.45
CA GLN A 22 -3.05 -3.94 -11.02
C GLN A 22 -2.11 -3.55 -9.88
N ILE A 23 -0.84 -3.90 -9.97
CA ILE A 23 0.21 -3.35 -9.11
C ILE A 23 1.08 -2.43 -9.97
N LEU A 24 1.21 -1.19 -9.54
CA LEU A 24 2.11 -0.22 -10.16
C LEU A 24 3.41 -0.15 -9.37
N CYS A 25 4.52 -0.15 -10.10
CA CYS A 25 5.86 0.08 -9.57
C CYS A 25 6.34 1.45 -10.04
N ILE A 26 6.65 2.33 -9.11
CA ILE A 26 7.25 3.63 -9.39
C ILE A 26 8.73 3.53 -9.03
N ALA A 27 9.58 3.69 -10.04
CA ALA A 27 11.03 3.59 -9.87
C ALA A 27 11.59 4.66 -8.93
N ALA A 28 12.68 4.32 -8.25
CA ALA A 28 13.39 5.27 -7.41
C ALA A 28 13.93 6.45 -8.23
N GLU A 29 13.81 7.65 -7.67
CA GLU A 29 14.34 8.88 -8.24
C GLU A 29 15.18 9.63 -7.21
N ALA A 30 16.41 10.03 -7.57
CA ALA A 30 17.29 10.85 -6.75
C ALA A 30 17.29 10.46 -5.25
N LYS A 31 16.52 11.18 -4.43
CA LYS A 31 16.40 10.95 -2.97
C LYS A 31 15.17 10.15 -2.56
N LEU A 32 14.33 9.73 -3.52
CA LEU A 32 13.08 9.01 -3.26
C LEU A 32 13.27 7.52 -3.55
N SER A 33 12.87 6.68 -2.59
CA SER A 33 12.83 5.23 -2.79
C SER A 33 11.76 4.86 -3.82
N ALA A 34 11.94 3.72 -4.49
CA ALA A 34 10.87 3.08 -5.25
C ALA A 34 9.66 2.79 -4.34
N PHE A 35 8.50 2.72 -4.93
CA PHE A 35 7.31 2.28 -4.22
C PHE A 35 6.35 1.55 -5.15
N TYR A 36 5.52 0.72 -4.54
CA TYR A 36 4.57 -0.16 -5.21
C TYR A 36 3.20 0.05 -4.59
N TYR A 37 2.17 0.07 -5.40
CA TYR A 37 0.81 0.12 -4.87
C TYR A 37 -0.19 -0.60 -5.77
N THR A 38 -1.29 -1.03 -5.15
CA THR A 38 -2.37 -1.72 -5.84
C THR A 38 -3.38 -0.72 -6.39
N ILE A 39 -4.02 -1.07 -7.50
CA ILE A 39 -5.25 -0.45 -8.01
C ILE A 39 -6.24 -1.58 -8.27
N GLY A 40 -7.44 -1.47 -7.73
CA GLY A 40 -8.52 -2.43 -7.92
C GLY A 40 -9.12 -2.98 -6.64
N ASN A 41 -8.38 -2.97 -5.52
CA ASN A 41 -8.92 -3.39 -4.22
C ASN A 41 -10.13 -2.55 -3.82
N SER A 42 -10.09 -1.24 -4.06
CA SER A 42 -11.19 -0.30 -3.77
C SER A 42 -12.47 -0.61 -4.53
N LEU A 43 -12.39 -1.16 -5.74
CA LEU A 43 -13.56 -1.63 -6.49
C LEU A 43 -14.26 -2.83 -5.81
N ARG A 44 -13.54 -3.53 -4.95
CA ARG A 44 -14.02 -4.71 -4.22
C ARG A 44 -14.24 -4.41 -2.72
N GLY A 45 -14.23 -3.13 -2.33
CA GLY A 45 -14.51 -2.68 -0.97
C GLY A 45 -13.35 -2.80 0.01
N ALA A 46 -12.12 -2.99 -0.46
CA ALA A 46 -10.92 -3.07 0.37
C ALA A 46 -9.99 -1.88 0.13
N PRO A 47 -9.13 -1.52 1.12
CA PRO A 47 -8.08 -0.53 0.89
C PRO A 47 -7.11 -0.95 -0.22
N GLU A 48 -6.58 0.04 -0.92
CA GLU A 48 -5.36 -0.18 -1.70
C GLU A 48 -4.17 -0.35 -0.75
N LEU A 49 -3.17 -1.08 -1.19
CA LEU A 49 -1.94 -1.31 -0.42
C LEU A 49 -0.77 -0.57 -1.07
N LEU A 50 0.06 0.03 -0.23
CA LEU A 50 1.27 0.76 -0.61
C LEU A 50 2.47 0.16 0.11
N LEU A 51 3.56 -0.12 -0.62
CA LEU A 51 4.82 -0.57 -0.05
C LEU A 51 5.94 0.30 -0.61
N ILE A 52 6.65 1.00 0.27
CA ILE A 52 7.77 1.89 -0.07
C ILE A 52 9.08 1.16 0.23
N GLY A 53 10.02 1.22 -0.69
CA GLY A 53 11.36 0.71 -0.53
C GLY A 53 11.96 0.15 -1.82
N ASN A 54 13.29 0.13 -1.88
CA ASN A 54 14.05 -0.39 -3.00
C ASN A 54 14.18 -1.93 -2.88
N PHE A 55 13.05 -2.62 -2.94
CA PHE A 55 12.96 -4.08 -2.88
C PHE A 55 12.79 -4.69 -4.26
N GLU A 56 13.03 -5.97 -4.36
CA GLU A 56 12.82 -6.71 -5.60
C GLU A 56 11.33 -6.73 -5.97
N GLU A 57 11.05 -6.55 -7.26
CA GLU A 57 9.67 -6.42 -7.77
C GLU A 57 8.83 -7.66 -7.50
N LYS A 58 9.30 -8.85 -7.89
CA LYS A 58 8.53 -10.09 -7.77
C LYS A 58 8.11 -10.43 -6.32
N PRO A 59 9.02 -10.41 -5.32
CA PRO A 59 8.64 -10.62 -3.93
C PRO A 59 7.68 -9.56 -3.41
N THR A 60 7.88 -8.31 -3.79
CA THR A 60 7.02 -7.19 -3.37
C THR A 60 5.60 -7.35 -3.92
N MET A 61 5.45 -7.65 -5.21
CA MET A 61 4.16 -7.94 -5.82
C MET A 61 3.45 -9.12 -5.15
N LYS A 62 4.20 -10.18 -4.82
CA LYS A 62 3.67 -11.36 -4.12
C LYS A 62 3.12 -11.00 -2.73
N ILE A 63 3.81 -10.14 -1.99
CA ILE A 63 3.35 -9.62 -0.70
C ILE A 63 2.03 -8.85 -0.87
N LEU A 64 1.99 -7.88 -1.78
CA LEU A 64 0.81 -7.06 -1.99
C LEU A 64 -0.39 -7.87 -2.46
N ASN A 65 -0.18 -8.83 -3.36
CA ASN A 65 -1.23 -9.74 -3.79
C ASN A 65 -1.76 -10.59 -2.63
N LYS A 66 -0.89 -11.19 -1.84
CA LYS A 66 -1.29 -12.05 -0.71
C LYS A 66 -2.07 -11.28 0.35
N LEU A 67 -1.60 -10.10 0.73
CA LEU A 67 -2.30 -9.26 1.71
C LEU A 67 -3.65 -8.76 1.18
N SER A 68 -3.73 -8.41 -0.09
CA SER A 68 -4.99 -8.05 -0.73
C SER A 68 -6.00 -9.20 -0.68
N GLU A 69 -5.59 -10.42 -1.03
CA GLU A 69 -6.46 -11.60 -0.95
C GLU A 69 -6.95 -11.86 0.47
N MET A 70 -6.07 -11.72 1.48
CA MET A 70 -6.45 -11.87 2.88
C MET A 70 -7.56 -10.89 3.30
N MET A 71 -7.48 -9.63 2.88
CA MET A 71 -8.54 -8.65 3.13
C MET A 71 -9.85 -9.02 2.45
N LEU A 72 -9.79 -9.47 1.20
CA LEU A 72 -10.97 -9.84 0.42
C LEU A 72 -11.65 -11.11 0.97
N GLU A 73 -10.87 -12.10 1.39
CA GLU A 73 -11.40 -13.32 2.01
C GLU A 73 -12.11 -13.05 3.34
N THR A 74 -11.57 -12.15 4.16
CA THR A 74 -12.15 -11.79 5.46
C THR A 74 -13.24 -10.71 5.36
N GLY A 75 -13.31 -9.99 4.26
CA GLY A 75 -14.16 -8.81 4.09
C GLY A 75 -13.76 -7.63 4.98
N ARG A 76 -12.53 -7.60 5.48
CA ARG A 76 -12.03 -6.59 6.43
C ARG A 76 -10.66 -6.06 6.02
N ALA A 77 -10.49 -4.73 6.15
CA ALA A 77 -9.18 -4.10 6.18
C ALA A 77 -8.36 -4.58 7.38
N PHE A 78 -7.05 -4.47 7.31
CA PHE A 78 -6.21 -4.65 8.49
C PHE A 78 -6.47 -3.54 9.52
N SER A 79 -6.36 -3.88 10.80
CA SER A 79 -6.40 -2.87 11.84
C SER A 79 -5.15 -1.99 11.76
N ASN A 80 -5.28 -0.72 12.14
CA ASN A 80 -4.15 0.21 12.14
C ASN A 80 -3.04 -0.29 13.07
N GLY A 81 -1.84 -0.48 12.52
CA GLY A 81 -0.70 -1.05 13.23
C GLY A 81 -0.71 -2.57 13.37
N GLN A 82 -1.61 -3.26 12.71
CA GLN A 82 -1.67 -4.73 12.76
C GLN A 82 -0.39 -5.35 12.24
N ARG A 83 0.09 -6.36 12.96
CA ARG A 83 1.19 -7.21 12.50
C ARG A 83 0.63 -8.39 11.71
N VAL A 84 1.23 -8.67 10.57
CA VAL A 84 0.82 -9.73 9.66
C VAL A 84 2.02 -10.54 9.19
N ASN A 85 1.83 -11.83 9.01
CA ASN A 85 2.88 -12.73 8.54
C ASN A 85 2.32 -13.69 7.48
N PRO A 86 2.13 -13.19 6.24
CA PRO A 86 1.38 -13.91 5.22
C PRO A 86 2.09 -15.17 4.70
N PHE A 87 3.39 -15.29 4.91
CA PHE A 87 4.19 -16.41 4.40
C PHE A 87 4.88 -17.23 5.50
N GLY A 88 4.55 -17.00 6.78
CA GLY A 88 5.16 -17.71 7.88
C GLY A 88 6.65 -17.42 8.08
N GLY A 89 7.11 -16.24 7.69
CA GLY A 89 8.49 -15.79 7.89
C GLY A 89 8.85 -15.59 9.36
N GLU A 90 10.11 -15.29 9.63
CA GLU A 90 10.62 -15.15 11.01
C GLU A 90 10.06 -13.89 11.71
N HIS A 91 9.81 -12.83 10.95
CA HIS A 91 9.35 -11.54 11.46
C HIS A 91 8.07 -11.07 10.78
N ASP A 92 7.19 -10.43 11.55
CA ASP A 92 5.95 -9.88 11.04
C ASP A 92 6.17 -8.58 10.26
N MET A 93 5.30 -8.33 9.28
CA MET A 93 5.13 -7.03 8.66
C MET A 93 4.16 -6.19 9.48
N GLN A 94 4.24 -4.87 9.37
CA GLN A 94 3.25 -3.94 9.94
C GLN A 94 2.37 -3.37 8.84
N VAL A 95 1.10 -3.12 9.16
CA VAL A 95 0.18 -2.43 8.26
C VAL A 95 -0.37 -1.20 8.96
N TRP A 96 -0.24 -0.04 8.32
CA TRP A 96 -0.63 1.26 8.86
C TRP A 96 -1.60 1.99 7.94
N ASN A 97 -2.60 2.64 8.51
CA ASN A 97 -3.42 3.59 7.76
C ASN A 97 -2.56 4.79 7.37
N THR A 98 -2.68 5.24 6.13
CA THR A 98 -1.96 6.43 5.65
C THR A 98 -2.74 7.71 5.96
N THR A 99 -2.01 8.83 6.07
CA THR A 99 -2.64 10.15 6.12
C THR A 99 -3.26 10.50 4.76
N PRO A 100 -4.30 11.39 4.72
CA PRO A 100 -4.88 11.84 3.44
C PRO A 100 -3.85 12.49 2.49
N ILE A 101 -2.89 13.24 3.02
CA ILE A 101 -1.83 13.87 2.22
C ILE A 101 -0.92 12.81 1.61
N ALA A 102 -0.47 11.83 2.38
CA ALA A 102 0.38 10.74 1.90
C ALA A 102 -0.34 9.89 0.84
N LYS A 103 -1.62 9.61 1.03
CA LYS A 103 -2.47 8.94 0.04
C LYS A 103 -2.39 9.64 -1.32
N LEU A 104 -2.56 10.95 -1.35
CA LEU A 104 -2.50 11.73 -2.58
C LEU A 104 -1.09 11.82 -3.17
N GLN A 105 -0.06 11.92 -2.32
CA GLN A 105 1.32 11.97 -2.77
C GLN A 105 1.78 10.71 -3.51
N TYR A 106 1.39 9.53 -3.01
CA TYR A 106 1.90 8.25 -3.51
C TYR A 106 0.95 7.57 -4.48
N THR A 107 -0.35 7.74 -4.31
CA THR A 107 -1.36 6.92 -5.00
C THR A 107 -2.42 7.73 -5.75
N ALA A 108 -2.11 8.95 -6.17
CA ALA A 108 -3.06 9.83 -6.88
C ALA A 108 -3.71 9.15 -8.10
N GLN A 109 -3.00 8.28 -8.80
CA GLN A 109 -3.50 7.56 -9.97
C GLN A 109 -4.67 6.61 -9.64
N VAL A 110 -4.80 6.14 -8.39
CA VAL A 110 -6.00 5.40 -7.97
C VAL A 110 -7.24 6.26 -8.12
N GLY A 111 -7.20 7.49 -7.59
CA GLY A 111 -8.32 8.45 -7.70
C GLY A 111 -8.63 8.81 -9.15
N GLU A 112 -7.62 9.04 -9.97
CA GLU A 112 -7.78 9.32 -11.39
C GLU A 112 -8.39 8.13 -12.15
N PHE A 113 -7.95 6.91 -11.82
CA PHE A 113 -8.53 5.69 -12.37
C PHE A 113 -10.01 5.55 -12.01
N LEU A 114 -10.38 5.72 -10.74
CA LEU A 114 -11.78 5.66 -10.30
C LEU A 114 -12.62 6.74 -10.99
N ALA A 115 -12.09 7.94 -11.14
CA ALA A 115 -12.77 9.02 -11.87
C ALA A 115 -12.94 8.70 -13.37
N SER A 116 -12.05 7.92 -13.97
CA SER A 116 -12.19 7.47 -15.36
C SER A 116 -13.37 6.51 -15.57
N LEU A 117 -13.88 5.91 -14.49
CA LEU A 117 -15.00 4.99 -14.46
C LEU A 117 -16.32 5.67 -14.02
N ASP A 118 -16.43 6.99 -14.16
CA ASP A 118 -17.57 7.79 -13.68
C ASP A 118 -18.93 7.38 -14.26
N SER A 119 -18.94 6.78 -15.46
CA SER A 119 -20.15 6.25 -16.11
C SER A 119 -20.56 4.85 -15.62
N VAL A 120 -19.74 4.19 -14.81
CA VAL A 120 -19.98 2.84 -14.31
C VAL A 120 -20.70 2.91 -12.96
N THR A 121 -21.83 2.23 -12.83
CA THR A 121 -22.59 2.18 -11.57
C THR A 121 -21.84 1.38 -10.50
N GLY A 122 -21.83 1.88 -9.25
CA GLY A 122 -21.26 1.18 -8.12
C GLY A 122 -19.76 1.40 -7.93
N VAL A 123 -19.12 2.23 -8.75
CA VAL A 123 -17.71 2.62 -8.55
C VAL A 123 -17.60 3.57 -7.35
N PRO A 124 -16.74 3.30 -6.37
CA PRO A 124 -16.54 4.20 -5.25
C PRO A 124 -15.97 5.56 -5.71
N LYS A 125 -16.37 6.65 -5.05
CA LYS A 125 -15.90 8.00 -5.36
C LYS A 125 -14.58 8.32 -4.66
N ASP A 126 -14.23 7.56 -3.65
CA ASP A 126 -13.00 7.71 -2.88
C ASP A 126 -12.45 6.34 -2.51
N TYR A 127 -11.23 6.31 -2.02
CA TYR A 127 -10.50 5.10 -1.65
C TYR A 127 -9.67 5.35 -0.40
N THR A 128 -9.31 4.27 0.29
CA THR A 128 -8.37 4.30 1.40
C THR A 128 -7.10 3.54 1.03
N VAL A 129 -6.01 3.86 1.70
CA VAL A 129 -4.71 3.22 1.49
C VAL A 129 -4.13 2.78 2.82
N GLN A 130 -3.61 1.58 2.86
CA GLN A 130 -2.81 1.07 3.97
C GLN A 130 -1.38 0.84 3.50
N GLN A 131 -0.41 1.32 4.28
CA GLN A 131 1.01 1.09 4.02
C GLN A 131 1.46 -0.22 4.67
N VAL A 132 2.13 -1.03 3.88
CA VAL A 132 2.83 -2.23 4.36
C VAL A 132 4.28 -1.87 4.67
N VAL A 133 4.74 -2.12 5.88
CA VAL A 133 6.10 -1.84 6.33
C VAL A 133 6.82 -3.14 6.64
N LEU A 134 7.93 -3.37 5.95
CA LEU A 134 8.73 -4.57 6.13
C LEU A 134 9.74 -4.38 7.28
N PRO A 135 9.93 -5.39 8.14
CA PRO A 135 11.06 -5.41 9.07
C PRO A 135 12.36 -5.68 8.32
N ASP A 136 13.48 -5.25 8.89
CA ASP A 136 14.80 -5.70 8.42
C ASP A 136 15.04 -7.19 8.78
N PRO A 137 16.11 -7.82 8.27
CA PRO A 137 16.37 -9.23 8.55
C PRO A 137 16.52 -9.61 10.04
N LYS A 138 16.71 -8.62 10.91
CA LYS A 138 16.76 -8.80 12.37
C LYS A 138 15.45 -8.43 13.07
N GLY A 139 14.36 -8.22 12.32
CA GLY A 139 13.04 -7.90 12.87
C GLY A 139 12.87 -6.46 13.34
N ARG A 140 13.71 -5.53 12.90
CA ARG A 140 13.66 -4.12 13.29
C ARG A 140 12.89 -3.31 12.25
N TYR A 141 12.03 -2.42 12.73
CA TYR A 141 11.23 -1.53 11.89
C TYR A 141 11.90 -0.15 11.73
N PRO A 142 11.45 0.67 10.78
CA PRO A 142 12.09 1.97 10.46
C PRO A 142 12.31 2.92 11.64
N ALA A 143 11.46 2.86 12.68
CA ALA A 143 11.61 3.68 13.88
C ALA A 143 12.80 3.27 14.75
N ASP A 144 13.30 2.05 14.64
CA ASP A 144 14.49 1.58 15.36
C ASP A 144 15.76 2.17 14.72
N LYS A 145 16.57 2.84 15.51
CA LYS A 145 17.84 3.45 15.04
C LYS A 145 18.83 2.42 14.47
N ARG A 146 18.69 1.15 14.85
CA ARG A 146 19.51 0.03 14.36
C ARG A 146 18.96 -0.64 13.12
N CYS A 147 17.77 -0.23 12.66
CA CYS A 147 17.18 -0.77 11.45
C CYS A 147 18.12 -0.58 10.26
N HIS A 148 18.29 -1.62 9.45
CA HIS A 148 19.13 -1.56 8.27
C HIS A 148 18.64 -0.47 7.31
N LYS A 149 19.54 0.33 6.77
CA LYS A 149 19.23 1.52 5.95
C LYS A 149 18.26 1.25 4.77
N ARG A 150 18.35 0.07 4.15
CA ARG A 150 17.46 -0.33 3.05
C ARG A 150 15.99 -0.40 3.49
N TYR A 151 15.74 -0.67 4.76
CA TYR A 151 14.40 -0.82 5.35
C TYR A 151 13.93 0.45 6.08
N ARG A 152 14.74 1.49 6.14
CA ARG A 152 14.39 2.80 6.71
C ARG A 152 13.57 3.61 5.72
N VAL A 153 12.31 3.27 5.58
CA VAL A 153 11.37 3.94 4.69
C VAL A 153 10.49 4.90 5.47
N PRO A 154 9.92 5.94 4.81
CA PRO A 154 8.91 6.77 5.45
C PRO A 154 7.73 5.93 5.91
N VAL A 155 7.28 6.13 7.16
CA VAL A 155 6.05 5.54 7.68
C VAL A 155 4.97 6.63 7.67
N LEU A 156 3.94 6.44 6.87
CA LEU A 156 2.98 7.48 6.48
C LEU A 156 1.76 7.57 7.41
N ARG A 157 1.89 7.06 8.62
CA ARG A 157 0.86 7.10 9.64
C ARG A 157 0.75 8.48 10.31
N PRO A 158 -0.39 8.81 10.94
CA PRO A 158 -0.54 10.06 11.67
C PRO A 158 0.53 10.25 12.75
N THR A 159 1.00 11.49 12.93
CA THR A 159 2.10 11.83 13.86
C THR A 159 1.78 11.46 15.32
N ALA A 160 0.50 11.52 15.73
CA ALA A 160 0.08 11.14 17.08
C ALA A 160 0.37 9.65 17.37
N ASP A 161 0.13 8.76 16.41
CA ASP A 161 0.42 7.33 16.54
C ASP A 161 1.92 7.07 16.61
N LEU A 162 2.71 7.83 15.83
CA LEU A 162 4.17 7.75 15.86
C LEU A 162 4.73 8.14 17.24
N MET A 163 4.18 9.18 17.85
CA MET A 163 4.61 9.65 19.18
C MET A 163 4.20 8.68 20.29
N ALA A 164 3.06 8.00 20.17
CA ALA A 164 2.63 6.98 21.12
C ALA A 164 3.58 5.77 21.12
N ASP A 165 4.02 5.32 19.93
CA ASP A 165 4.97 4.21 19.79
C ASP A 165 6.36 4.55 20.34
N MET A 166 6.83 5.78 20.12
CA MET A 166 8.11 6.23 20.69
C MET A 166 8.08 6.21 22.22
N ARG A 167 6.95 6.55 22.83
CA ARG A 167 6.77 6.48 24.30
C ARG A 167 6.78 5.04 24.81
N SER A 168 6.11 4.12 24.09
CA SER A 168 6.08 2.71 24.49
C SER A 168 7.44 2.02 24.37
N THR A 169 8.29 2.45 23.43
CA THR A 169 9.65 1.92 23.22
C THR A 169 10.64 2.44 24.26
N LEU A 170 10.38 3.57 24.89
CA LEU A 170 11.23 4.17 25.93
C LEU A 170 10.94 3.63 27.35
N VAL A 171 9.88 2.85 27.52
CA VAL A 171 9.44 2.30 28.84
C VAL A 171 9.88 0.86 29.05
N HIS A 172 10.62 0.27 28.11
CA HIS A 172 11.15 -1.10 28.21
C HIS A 172 12.66 -1.14 28.12
#